data_e4b36dfb44080b40335104691d86b25c
#
_entry.id   e4b36dfb44080b40335104691d86b25c
#
_cell.length_a   1.000
_cell.length_b   1.000
_cell.length_c   1.000
_cell.angle_alpha   90.00
_cell.angle_beta   90.00
_cell.angle_gamma   90.00
#
_symmetry.space_group_name_H-M   'P 1'
#
loop_
_entity.id
_entity.type
_entity.pdbx_description
1 polymer ?
#
loop_
_entity_poly.entity_id
_entity_poly.type
_entity_poly.pdbx_seq_one_letter_code
_entity_poly.pdbx_strand_id
1 'polypeptide(L)'
;MLLLHAGQASPLNGTWELTRIFRAGPVPSTRAVPIDSTVYLRITLETHVGDWISGRLYRRYRGEPDRSKVEAGPLRGEGRFIIGVEIEKPAWARARTAAWLVGDTLRFGTSLVPDADSLELRRVSPEAPYPASVLEVVTPP
;
A
#
# COMPACT_ATOMS: atom_id res chain seq x y z
N MET A 1 22.12 -13.09 -21.74
CA MET A 1 21.53 -12.92 -21.56
C MET A 1 20.43 -13.07 -20.77
N LEU A 2 19.88 -13.87 -20.73
CA LEU A 2 18.81 -14.21 -19.96
C LEU A 2 18.99 -13.99 -18.53
N LEU A 3 20.19 -13.93 -18.10
CA LEU A 3 20.50 -13.69 -16.74
C LEU A 3 19.99 -12.38 -16.22
N LEU A 4 19.83 -11.42 -17.09
CA LEU A 4 19.31 -10.14 -16.68
C LEU A 4 17.90 -10.26 -16.13
N HIS A 5 17.10 -11.08 -16.77
CA HIS A 5 15.74 -11.23 -16.28
C HIS A 5 15.68 -11.95 -14.94
N ALA A 6 16.52 -12.94 -14.76
CA ALA A 6 16.54 -13.66 -13.51
C ALA A 6 17.01 -12.78 -12.36
N GLY A 7 17.89 -11.82 -12.64
CA GLY A 7 18.40 -10.96 -11.61
C GLY A 7 17.61 -9.68 -11.40
N GLN A 8 16.66 -9.39 -12.24
CA GLN A 8 15.92 -8.15 -12.14
C GLN A 8 14.80 -8.24 -11.14
N ALA A 9 14.80 -7.32 -10.21
CA ALA A 9 13.69 -7.16 -9.30
C ALA A 9 12.55 -6.44 -10.02
N SER A 10 11.32 -6.77 -9.65
CA SER A 10 10.16 -6.01 -10.08
C SER A 10 10.31 -4.57 -9.63
N PRO A 11 9.83 -3.57 -10.40
CA PRO A 11 9.75 -2.21 -9.91
C PRO A 11 8.95 -2.08 -8.62
N LEU A 12 8.11 -3.06 -8.31
CA LEU A 12 7.33 -3.09 -7.09
C LEU A 12 8.12 -3.61 -5.89
N ASN A 13 9.29 -4.19 -6.11
CA ASN A 13 10.12 -4.69 -5.02
C ASN A 13 10.52 -3.55 -4.10
N GLY A 14 10.40 -3.76 -2.79
CA GLY A 14 10.80 -2.78 -1.81
C GLY A 14 9.79 -2.60 -0.69
N THR A 15 10.01 -1.56 0.08
CA THR A 15 9.15 -1.19 1.19
C THR A 15 8.41 0.10 0.85
N TRP A 16 7.11 0.08 1.11
CA TRP A 16 6.21 1.17 0.76
C TRP A 16 5.46 1.60 2.00
N GLU A 17 5.36 2.90 2.21
CA GLU A 17 4.79 3.46 3.41
C GLU A 17 3.65 4.41 3.09
N LEU A 18 2.56 4.30 3.85
CA LEU A 18 1.41 5.18 3.70
C LEU A 18 1.81 6.63 3.92
N THR A 19 1.47 7.48 2.95
CA THR A 19 1.73 8.91 3.02
C THR A 19 0.45 9.72 2.94
N ARG A 20 -0.57 9.21 2.24
CA ARG A 20 -1.82 9.93 2.07
C ARG A 20 -3.00 8.99 2.08
N ILE A 21 -4.12 9.50 2.59
CA ILE A 21 -5.41 8.85 2.55
C ILE A 21 -6.34 9.78 1.79
N PHE A 22 -6.98 9.26 0.75
CA PHE A 22 -7.93 10.04 -0.04
C PHE A 22 -9.35 9.69 0.35
N ARG A 23 -10.16 10.71 0.58
CA ARG A 23 -11.58 10.55 0.90
C ARG A 23 -12.41 11.40 -0.03
N ALA A 24 -13.58 10.90 -0.40
CA ALA A 24 -14.47 11.61 -1.29
C ALA A 24 -14.98 12.90 -0.66
N GLY A 25 -15.21 13.89 -1.51
CA GLY A 25 -15.79 15.16 -1.11
C GLY A 25 -15.55 16.22 -2.17
N PRO A 26 -16.24 17.37 -2.11
CA PRO A 26 -16.20 18.34 -3.21
C PRO A 26 -14.98 19.25 -3.24
N VAL A 27 -14.41 19.58 -2.11
CA VAL A 27 -13.28 20.52 -2.06
C VAL A 27 -12.08 19.84 -1.42
N PRO A 28 -10.98 19.67 -2.15
CA PRO A 28 -9.80 19.02 -1.58
C PRO A 28 -9.15 19.91 -0.52
N SER A 29 -8.78 19.30 0.57
CA SER A 29 -7.94 19.92 1.59
C SER A 29 -6.98 18.86 2.11
N THR A 30 -5.87 19.30 2.68
CA THR A 30 -4.86 18.38 3.18
C THR A 30 -4.57 18.67 4.63
N ARG A 31 -4.53 17.62 5.44
CA ARG A 31 -4.16 17.74 6.85
C ARG A 31 -3.32 16.52 7.25
N ALA A 32 -2.48 16.72 8.27
CA ALA A 32 -1.75 15.63 8.87
C ALA A 32 -2.61 14.97 9.93
N VAL A 33 -2.66 13.64 9.92
CA VAL A 33 -3.45 12.87 10.87
C VAL A 33 -2.47 12.01 11.66
N PRO A 34 -2.48 12.10 13.02
CA PRO A 34 -1.58 11.31 13.84
C PRO A 34 -1.76 9.82 13.61
N ILE A 35 -0.66 9.09 13.56
CA ILE A 35 -0.71 7.65 13.33
C ILE A 35 -1.44 6.92 14.45
N ASP A 36 -1.32 7.39 15.67
CA ASP A 36 -1.99 6.75 16.82
C ASP A 36 -3.51 6.86 16.77
N SER A 37 -4.05 7.85 16.07
CA SER A 37 -5.49 8.06 15.98
C SER A 37 -6.07 7.65 14.64
N THR A 38 -5.25 7.16 13.73
CA THR A 38 -5.69 6.73 12.41
C THR A 38 -4.96 5.46 12.02
N VAL A 39 -4.99 5.14 10.74
CA VAL A 39 -4.31 3.96 10.23
C VAL A 39 -2.90 4.29 9.80
N TYR A 40 -2.00 3.38 10.05
CA TYR A 40 -0.67 3.37 9.46
C TYR A 40 -0.50 2.07 8.69
N LEU A 41 0.18 2.13 7.58
CA LEU A 41 0.33 0.96 6.73
C LEU A 41 1.70 0.97 6.07
N ARG A 42 2.36 -0.19 6.14
CA ARG A 42 3.64 -0.40 5.47
C ARG A 42 3.61 -1.75 4.79
N ILE A 43 4.02 -1.78 3.53
CA ILE A 43 4.05 -2.98 2.71
C ILE A 43 5.49 -3.24 2.31
N THR A 44 5.93 -4.49 2.45
CA THR A 44 7.22 -4.92 1.93
C THR A 44 6.98 -6.03 0.92
N LEU A 45 7.40 -5.80 -0.31
CA LEU A 45 7.29 -6.75 -1.40
C LEU A 45 8.69 -7.23 -1.75
N GLU A 46 8.95 -8.52 -1.61
CA GLU A 46 10.32 -9.03 -1.72
C GLU A 46 10.46 -10.42 -2.31
N THR A 47 9.40 -11.19 -2.39
CA THR A 47 9.48 -12.59 -2.83
C THR A 47 8.76 -12.79 -4.14
N HIS A 48 9.50 -13.17 -5.17
CA HIS A 48 8.91 -13.46 -6.48
C HIS A 48 8.36 -14.87 -6.54
N VAL A 49 7.13 -14.99 -7.03
CA VAL A 49 6.46 -16.26 -7.26
C VAL A 49 5.83 -16.17 -8.65
N GLY A 50 6.53 -16.67 -9.66
CA GLY A 50 6.11 -16.47 -11.05
C GLY A 50 6.13 -15.00 -11.41
N ASP A 51 5.04 -14.50 -11.96
CA ASP A 51 4.90 -13.09 -12.33
C ASP A 51 4.44 -12.22 -11.18
N TRP A 52 4.19 -12.81 -10.03
CA TRP A 52 3.73 -12.10 -8.85
C TRP A 52 4.88 -11.84 -7.89
N ILE A 53 4.74 -10.80 -7.10
CA ILE A 53 5.65 -10.53 -5.99
C ILE A 53 4.83 -10.48 -4.73
N SER A 54 5.31 -11.15 -3.71
CA SER A 54 4.60 -11.24 -2.43
C SER A 54 5.43 -10.67 -1.31
N GLY A 55 4.79 -10.43 -0.20
CA GLY A 55 5.45 -9.90 0.97
C GLY A 55 4.50 -9.77 2.14
N ARG A 56 4.78 -8.78 2.94
CA ARG A 56 4.09 -8.58 4.19
C ARG A 56 3.49 -7.20 4.25
N LEU A 57 2.32 -7.11 4.88
CA LEU A 57 1.66 -5.87 5.17
C LEU A 57 1.59 -5.72 6.68
N TYR A 58 2.05 -4.59 7.18
CA TYR A 58 1.88 -4.19 8.56
C TYR A 58 0.87 -3.06 8.60
N ARG A 59 -0.17 -3.22 9.38
CA ARG A 59 -1.19 -2.20 9.55
C ARG A 59 -1.41 -1.94 11.03
N ARG A 60 -1.54 -0.68 11.38
CA ARG A 60 -2.00 -0.27 12.70
C ARG A 60 -3.26 0.55 12.50
N TYR A 61 -4.34 0.11 13.09
CA TYR A 61 -5.61 0.80 13.02
C TYR A 61 -6.11 1.05 14.44
N ARG A 62 -6.30 2.32 14.78
CA ARG A 62 -6.70 2.75 16.12
C ARG A 62 -5.78 2.20 17.21
N GLY A 63 -4.49 2.22 16.94
CA GLY A 63 -3.50 1.74 17.89
C GLY A 63 -3.29 0.24 17.92
N GLU A 64 -4.11 -0.54 17.23
CA GLU A 64 -3.97 -1.99 17.21
C GLU A 64 -3.24 -2.46 15.98
N PRO A 65 -2.09 -3.14 16.14
CA PRO A 65 -1.35 -3.64 14.99
C PRO A 65 -1.93 -4.95 14.49
N ASP A 66 -1.91 -5.14 13.19
CA ASP A 66 -2.11 -6.44 12.60
C ASP A 66 -1.11 -6.65 11.46
N ARG A 67 -0.97 -7.90 11.07
CA ARG A 67 -0.09 -8.29 9.99
C ARG A 67 -0.81 -9.18 9.04
N SER A 68 -0.52 -9.00 7.76
CA SER A 68 -1.18 -9.73 6.70
C SER A 68 -0.20 -10.04 5.59
N LYS A 69 -0.60 -10.91 4.71
CA LYS A 69 0.14 -11.17 3.48
C LYS A 69 -0.36 -10.24 2.41
N VAL A 70 0.54 -9.85 1.54
CA VAL A 70 0.23 -9.01 0.39
C VAL A 70 0.89 -9.58 -0.83
N GLU A 71 0.24 -9.46 -1.98
CA GLU A 71 0.80 -9.87 -3.24
C GLU A 71 0.42 -8.87 -4.33
N ALA A 72 1.31 -8.70 -5.28
CA ALA A 72 1.09 -7.79 -6.39
C ALA A 72 1.35 -8.52 -7.69
N GLY A 73 0.47 -8.34 -8.64
CA GLY A 73 0.60 -8.94 -9.94
C GLY A 73 1.61 -8.20 -10.82
N PRO A 74 1.81 -8.69 -12.05
CA PRO A 74 2.75 -8.07 -12.96
C PRO A 74 2.28 -6.68 -13.37
N LEU A 75 3.23 -5.78 -13.54
CA LEU A 75 2.95 -4.45 -14.06
C LEU A 75 2.49 -4.53 -15.52
N ARG A 76 1.44 -3.80 -15.81
CA ARG A 76 0.90 -3.67 -17.16
C ARG A 76 1.13 -2.25 -17.64
N GLY A 77 0.61 -1.92 -18.81
CA GLY A 77 0.73 -0.57 -19.35
C GLY A 77 0.27 0.50 -18.37
N GLU A 78 0.94 1.63 -18.40
CA GLU A 78 0.64 2.77 -17.53
C GLU A 78 0.82 2.49 -16.03
N GLY A 79 1.65 1.52 -15.68
CA GLY A 79 1.93 1.21 -14.30
C GLY A 79 0.80 0.51 -13.55
N ARG A 80 -0.17 -0.05 -14.27
CA ARG A 80 -1.30 -0.74 -13.65
C ARG A 80 -0.92 -2.14 -13.19
N PHE A 81 -1.49 -2.54 -12.08
CA PHE A 81 -1.35 -3.92 -11.58
C PHE A 81 -2.49 -4.22 -10.62
N ILE A 82 -2.53 -5.47 -10.16
CA ILE A 82 -3.49 -5.89 -9.15
C ILE A 82 -2.74 -6.10 -7.85
N ILE A 83 -3.25 -5.56 -6.77
CA ILE A 83 -2.73 -5.82 -5.44
C ILE A 83 -3.76 -6.61 -4.66
N GLY A 84 -3.31 -7.65 -3.98
CA GLY A 84 -4.15 -8.49 -3.15
C GLY A 84 -3.65 -8.50 -1.73
N VAL A 85 -4.57 -8.45 -0.79
CA VAL A 85 -4.27 -8.50 0.63
C VAL A 85 -5.06 -9.64 1.24
N GLU A 86 -4.37 -10.43 2.05
CA GLU A 86 -4.98 -11.54 2.76
C GLU A 86 -4.96 -11.23 4.25
N ILE A 87 -6.13 -11.02 4.82
CA ILE A 87 -6.29 -10.64 6.22
C ILE A 87 -6.67 -11.87 7.02
N GLU A 88 -5.91 -12.15 8.06
CA GLU A 88 -6.13 -13.35 8.85
C GLU A 88 -7.22 -13.22 9.91
N LYS A 89 -7.53 -12.02 10.35
CA LYS A 89 -8.48 -11.80 11.45
C LYS A 89 -9.50 -10.73 11.13
N PRO A 90 -10.72 -10.88 11.62
CA PRO A 90 -11.30 -12.02 12.35
C PRO A 90 -11.63 -13.19 11.46
N ALA A 91 -11.79 -12.98 10.19
CA ALA A 91 -12.08 -14.01 9.23
C ALA A 91 -11.16 -13.84 8.03
N TRP A 92 -10.90 -14.95 7.36
CA TRP A 92 -10.13 -14.90 6.13
C TRP A 92 -10.84 -14.01 5.12
N ALA A 93 -10.19 -12.94 4.77
CA ALA A 93 -10.66 -12.05 3.72
C ALA A 93 -9.55 -11.86 2.72
N ARG A 94 -9.88 -12.06 1.45
CA ARG A 94 -8.99 -11.69 0.35
C ARG A 94 -9.62 -10.53 -0.37
N ALA A 95 -8.89 -9.44 -0.43
CA ALA A 95 -9.32 -8.30 -1.19
C ALA A 95 -8.31 -8.06 -2.30
N ARG A 96 -8.78 -8.01 -3.53
CA ARG A 96 -7.96 -7.64 -4.68
C ARG A 96 -8.51 -6.37 -5.25
N THR A 97 -7.61 -5.47 -5.61
CA THR A 97 -8.00 -4.18 -6.15
C THR A 97 -7.00 -3.72 -7.20
N ALA A 98 -7.45 -2.83 -8.06
CA ALA A 98 -6.58 -2.20 -9.03
C ALA A 98 -5.63 -1.23 -8.34
N ALA A 99 -4.41 -1.21 -8.81
CA ALA A 99 -3.37 -0.35 -8.27
C ALA A 99 -2.55 0.27 -9.39
N TRP A 100 -1.85 1.33 -9.05
CA TRP A 100 -1.00 2.05 -10.00
C TRP A 100 0.35 2.35 -9.35
N LEU A 101 1.40 2.18 -10.15
CA LEU A 101 2.74 2.61 -9.80
C LEU A 101 3.12 3.78 -10.69
N VAL A 102 3.43 4.92 -10.07
CA VAL A 102 3.90 6.10 -10.78
C VAL A 102 5.16 6.57 -10.08
N GLY A 103 6.33 6.33 -10.71
CA GLY A 103 7.60 6.61 -10.06
C GLY A 103 7.77 5.80 -8.78
N ASP A 104 7.97 6.47 -7.68
CA ASP A 104 8.11 5.85 -6.36
C ASP A 104 6.82 5.92 -5.53
N THR A 105 5.70 6.05 -6.18
CA THR A 105 4.40 6.17 -5.53
C THR A 105 3.49 5.03 -5.96
N LEU A 106 2.91 4.35 -4.98
CA LEU A 106 1.84 3.38 -5.19
C LEU A 106 0.52 4.00 -4.79
N ARG A 107 -0.51 3.73 -5.57
CA ARG A 107 -1.87 4.17 -5.24
C ARG A 107 -2.86 3.05 -5.51
N PHE A 108 -3.74 2.79 -4.58
CA PHE A 108 -4.78 1.78 -4.76
C PHE A 108 -5.98 2.06 -3.87
N GLY A 109 -7.15 1.64 -4.35
CA GLY A 109 -8.37 1.65 -3.55
C GLY A 109 -8.36 0.48 -2.59
N THR A 110 -8.96 0.63 -1.41
CA THR A 110 -8.88 -0.43 -0.44
C THR A 110 -9.94 -0.29 0.66
N SER A 111 -10.30 -1.42 1.21
CA SER A 111 -11.08 -1.49 2.44
C SER A 111 -10.21 -1.61 3.68
N LEU A 112 -8.89 -1.55 3.55
CA LEU A 112 -7.97 -1.61 4.68
C LEU A 112 -8.10 -0.42 5.61
N VAL A 113 -8.55 0.71 5.06
CA VAL A 113 -8.80 1.93 5.83
C VAL A 113 -10.27 2.27 5.67
N PRO A 114 -11.06 2.20 6.74
CA PRO A 114 -12.47 2.57 6.67
C PRO A 114 -12.65 4.00 6.15
N ASP A 115 -13.67 4.19 5.33
CA ASP A 115 -14.04 5.49 4.76
C ASP A 115 -13.00 6.11 3.83
N ALA A 116 -11.97 5.39 3.45
CA ALA A 116 -11.01 5.85 2.47
C ALA A 116 -11.38 5.35 1.08
N ASP A 117 -11.25 6.22 0.08
CA ASP A 117 -11.43 5.82 -1.31
C ASP A 117 -10.17 5.21 -1.87
N SER A 118 -9.03 5.76 -1.53
CA SER A 118 -7.74 5.23 -1.95
C SER A 118 -6.63 5.64 -1.00
N LEU A 119 -5.52 4.92 -1.10
CA LEU A 119 -4.32 5.17 -0.33
C LEU A 119 -3.17 5.46 -1.28
N GLU A 120 -2.26 6.30 -0.82
CA GLU A 120 -1.02 6.54 -1.52
C GLU A 120 0.14 6.16 -0.62
N LEU A 121 1.03 5.33 -1.14
CA LEU A 121 2.23 4.91 -0.44
C LEU A 121 3.45 5.33 -1.22
N ARG A 122 4.51 5.65 -0.52
CA ARG A 122 5.80 5.97 -1.13
C ARG A 122 6.85 4.96 -0.74
N ARG A 123 7.81 4.78 -1.62
CA ARG A 123 8.94 3.91 -1.37
C ARG A 123 9.80 4.49 -0.26
N VAL A 124 10.16 3.65 0.69
CA VAL A 124 11.03 4.04 1.81
C VAL A 124 12.07 2.95 2.04
N SER A 125 13.09 3.27 2.81
CA SER A 125 14.04 2.26 3.27
C SER A 125 13.33 1.33 4.25
N PRO A 126 13.63 0.03 4.24
CA PRO A 126 13.06 -0.90 5.21
C PRO A 126 13.34 -0.52 6.66
N GLU A 127 14.44 0.19 6.90
CA GLU A 127 14.84 0.61 8.23
C GLU A 127 14.32 1.99 8.61
N ALA A 128 13.57 2.64 7.73
CA ALA A 128 13.07 3.98 8.01
C ALA A 128 12.16 3.95 9.26
N PRO A 129 12.31 4.92 10.15
CA PRO A 129 11.42 4.99 11.32
C PRO A 129 10.00 5.31 10.87
N TYR A 130 9.03 4.91 11.66
CA TYR A 130 7.65 5.22 11.38
C TYR A 130 7.43 6.72 11.56
N PRO A 131 6.71 7.36 10.64
CA PRO A 131 6.41 8.78 10.78
C PRO A 131 5.42 9.02 11.92
N ALA A 132 5.35 10.25 12.40
CA ALA A 132 4.40 10.62 13.44
C ALA A 132 2.98 10.77 12.90
N SER A 133 2.85 11.05 11.61
CA SER A 133 1.54 11.28 11.00
C SER A 133 1.57 10.98 9.51
N VAL A 134 0.40 10.81 8.94
CA VAL A 134 0.21 10.69 7.49
C VAL A 134 -0.62 11.87 7.01
N LEU A 135 -0.50 12.20 5.74
CA LEU A 135 -1.33 13.25 5.14
C LEU A 135 -2.65 12.66 4.69
N GLU A 136 -3.72 13.30 5.08
CA GLU A 136 -5.06 12.95 4.62
C GLU A 136 -5.53 14.04 3.68
N VAL A 137 -5.92 13.64 2.47
CA VAL A 137 -6.58 14.54 1.54
C VAL A 137 -8.07 14.39 1.75
N VAL A 138 -8.67 15.43 2.30
CA VAL A 138 -10.09 15.44 2.61
C VAL A 138 -10.78 16.29 1.57
N THR A 139 -11.82 15.72 0.96
CA THR A 139 -12.65 16.47 0.04
C THR A 139 -14.03 16.60 0.69
N PRO A 140 -14.46 17.81 1.05
CA PRO A 140 -15.75 18.00 1.71
C PRO A 140 -16.92 17.55 0.85
N PRO A 141 -18.05 17.23 1.46
CA PRO A 141 -19.25 16.76 0.73
C PRO A 141 -19.94 17.77 -0.16
#